data_f4f17f13648dead9be1fd3945b67d56d
#
_entry.id   f4f17f13648dead9be1fd3945b67d56d
#
_cell.length_a   1.000
_cell.length_b   1.000
_cell.length_c   1.000
_cell.angle_alpha   90.00
_cell.angle_beta   90.00
_cell.angle_gamma   90.00
#
_symmetry.space_group_name_H-M   'P 1'
#
loop_
_entity.id
_entity.type
_entity.pdbx_description
1 polymer ?
#
loop_
_entity_poly.entity_id
_entity_poly.type
_entity_poly.pdbx_seq_one_letter_code
_entity_poly.pdbx_strand_id
1 'polypeptide(L)'
;MNLADLNELYRHMEWADASVWRAVLISPEARADQKLRELFYHLHLVQCAFLRAWRGEPPDTPYPTFDEVNSLVLWGRSYYPELSAHFAALTDKEISQPMKLPWGDIVERELGRKPEAVSIAETMLQVTLHSQYHRGQINARLRAVGGEPPRVDYLVWVWLGRPTADWNSVRQ
;
A
#
# COMPACT_ATOMS: atom_id res chain seq x y z
N MET A 1 -18.57 -7.64 0.86
CA MET A 1 -17.42 -7.05 1.61
C MET A 1 -17.93 -5.77 2.25
N ASN A 2 -17.76 -5.61 3.54
CA ASN A 2 -18.17 -4.44 4.30
C ASN A 2 -16.95 -3.63 4.78
N LEU A 3 -17.18 -2.48 5.38
CA LEU A 3 -16.14 -1.58 5.84
C LEU A 3 -15.28 -2.20 6.95
N ALA A 4 -15.88 -3.05 7.81
CA ALA A 4 -15.13 -3.73 8.87
C ALA A 4 -14.14 -4.75 8.30
N ASP A 5 -14.51 -5.52 7.26
CA ASP A 5 -13.63 -6.44 6.57
C ASP A 5 -12.44 -5.70 5.92
N LEU A 6 -12.73 -4.56 5.27
CA LEU A 6 -11.70 -3.72 4.66
C LEU A 6 -10.75 -3.15 5.72
N ASN A 7 -11.27 -2.61 6.82
CA ASN A 7 -10.46 -2.12 7.93
C ASN A 7 -9.49 -3.19 8.46
N GLU A 8 -9.95 -4.44 8.59
CA GLU A 8 -9.09 -5.54 9.04
C GLU A 8 -7.97 -5.81 8.02
N LEU A 9 -8.27 -5.84 6.73
CA LEU A 9 -7.28 -6.01 5.66
C LEU A 9 -6.25 -4.88 5.64
N TYR A 10 -6.68 -3.65 5.86
CA TYR A 10 -5.79 -2.49 5.89
C TYR A 10 -4.91 -2.43 7.14
N ARG A 11 -5.39 -2.88 8.28
CA ARG A 11 -4.57 -3.06 9.49
C ARG A 11 -3.48 -4.12 9.28
N HIS A 12 -3.82 -5.23 8.63
CA HIS A 12 -2.83 -6.22 8.22
C HIS A 12 -1.82 -5.61 7.22
N MET A 13 -2.28 -4.85 6.22
CA MET A 13 -1.43 -4.21 5.22
C MET A 13 -0.42 -3.27 5.88
N GLU A 14 -0.85 -2.44 6.84
CA GLU A 14 0.03 -1.54 7.58
C GLU A 14 1.09 -2.29 8.37
N TRP A 15 0.69 -3.32 9.12
CA TRP A 15 1.63 -4.16 9.86
C TRP A 15 2.64 -4.84 8.94
N ALA A 16 2.20 -5.33 7.80
CA ALA A 16 3.05 -5.99 6.82
C ALA A 16 4.05 -5.01 6.20
N ASP A 17 3.61 -3.81 5.81
CA ASP A 17 4.48 -2.78 5.23
C ASP A 17 5.54 -2.32 6.22
N ALA A 18 5.16 -2.05 7.48
CA ALA A 18 6.10 -1.70 8.55
C ALA A 18 7.14 -2.81 8.81
N SER A 19 6.69 -4.08 8.80
CA SER A 19 7.57 -5.23 9.00
C SER A 19 8.59 -5.38 7.87
N VAL A 20 8.18 -5.20 6.62
CA VAL A 20 9.09 -5.30 5.47
C VAL A 20 10.05 -4.11 5.43
N TRP A 21 9.58 -2.89 5.71
CA TRP A 21 10.46 -1.72 5.86
C TRP A 21 11.54 -1.94 6.91
N ARG A 22 11.17 -2.43 8.10
CA ARG A 22 12.14 -2.74 9.15
C ARG A 22 13.21 -3.71 8.65
N ALA A 23 12.82 -4.79 7.97
CA ALA A 23 13.76 -5.77 7.46
C ALA A 23 14.72 -5.18 6.41
N VAL A 24 14.27 -4.25 5.57
CA VAL A 24 15.13 -3.55 4.61
C VAL A 24 16.08 -2.59 5.31
N LEU A 25 15.61 -1.83 6.29
CA LEU A 25 16.43 -0.80 6.94
C LEU A 25 17.55 -1.35 7.85
N ILE A 26 17.39 -2.56 8.38
CA ILE A 26 18.45 -3.22 9.17
C ILE A 26 19.54 -3.87 8.33
N SER A 27 19.33 -4.09 7.01
CA SER A 27 20.33 -4.63 6.09
C SER A 27 20.97 -3.48 5.31
N PRO A 28 22.28 -3.20 5.48
CA PRO A 28 22.96 -2.14 4.74
C PRO A 28 22.87 -2.29 3.23
N GLU A 29 22.99 -3.53 2.72
CA GLU A 29 22.92 -3.83 1.28
C GLU A 29 21.50 -3.56 0.74
N ALA A 30 20.46 -3.98 1.47
CA ALA A 30 19.08 -3.75 1.09
C ALA A 30 18.71 -2.26 1.15
N ARG A 31 19.18 -1.56 2.18
CA ARG A 31 18.98 -0.12 2.35
C ARG A 31 19.58 0.70 1.21
N ALA A 32 20.72 0.27 0.67
CA ALA A 32 21.39 0.91 -0.47
C ALA A 32 20.82 0.49 -1.82
N ASP A 33 19.99 -0.55 -1.89
CA ASP A 33 19.51 -1.13 -3.14
C ASP A 33 18.49 -0.23 -3.83
N GLN A 34 18.83 0.25 -5.03
CA GLN A 34 17.94 1.13 -5.79
C GLN A 34 16.64 0.44 -6.20
N LYS A 35 16.70 -0.87 -6.56
CA LYS A 35 15.50 -1.60 -6.98
C LYS A 35 14.49 -1.75 -5.86
N LEU A 36 14.93 -1.96 -4.61
CA LEU A 36 14.05 -1.95 -3.45
C LEU A 36 13.39 -0.58 -3.26
N ARG A 37 14.15 0.52 -3.40
CA ARG A 37 13.57 1.88 -3.33
C ARG A 37 12.51 2.11 -4.39
N GLU A 38 12.75 1.71 -5.64
CA GLU A 38 11.79 1.81 -6.73
C GLU A 38 10.50 1.00 -6.46
N LEU A 39 10.64 -0.23 -5.94
CA LEU A 39 9.50 -1.09 -5.61
C LEU A 39 8.65 -0.50 -4.46
N PHE A 40 9.30 0.01 -3.41
CA PHE A 40 8.58 0.67 -2.32
C PHE A 40 7.93 1.99 -2.77
N TYR A 41 8.63 2.77 -3.59
CA TYR A 41 8.05 3.98 -4.15
C TYR A 41 6.78 3.66 -4.92
N HIS A 42 6.82 2.67 -5.81
CA HIS A 42 5.65 2.24 -6.58
C HIS A 42 4.52 1.73 -5.68
N LEU A 43 4.83 0.91 -4.67
CA LEU A 43 3.84 0.41 -3.72
C LEU A 43 3.10 1.57 -3.04
N HIS A 44 3.83 2.53 -2.47
CA HIS A 44 3.22 3.67 -1.77
C HIS A 44 2.58 4.68 -2.74
N LEU A 45 3.13 4.83 -3.95
CA LEU A 45 2.51 5.65 -4.99
C LEU A 45 1.09 5.18 -5.31
N VAL A 46 0.90 3.88 -5.49
CA VAL A 46 -0.43 3.30 -5.78
C VAL A 46 -1.37 3.47 -4.59
N GLN A 47 -0.91 3.22 -3.36
CA GLN A 47 -1.69 3.47 -2.14
C GLN A 47 -2.18 4.92 -2.07
N CYS A 48 -1.29 5.89 -2.26
CA CYS A 48 -1.62 7.32 -2.25
C CYS A 48 -2.52 7.72 -3.44
N ALA A 49 -2.30 7.16 -4.63
CA ALA A 49 -3.11 7.45 -5.81
C ALA A 49 -4.57 7.05 -5.60
N PHE A 50 -4.82 5.87 -5.04
CA PHE A 50 -6.17 5.44 -4.75
C PHE A 50 -6.81 6.28 -3.63
N LEU A 51 -6.08 6.62 -2.55
CA LEU A 51 -6.61 7.47 -1.49
C LEU A 51 -7.01 8.85 -2.02
N ARG A 52 -6.19 9.47 -2.86
CA ARG A 52 -6.52 10.73 -3.55
C ARG A 52 -7.77 10.58 -4.42
N ALA A 53 -7.85 9.49 -5.19
CA ALA A 53 -9.01 9.22 -6.04
C ALA A 53 -10.29 9.08 -5.20
N TRP A 54 -10.26 8.36 -4.07
CA TRP A 54 -11.41 8.25 -3.15
C TRP A 54 -11.83 9.59 -2.54
N ARG A 55 -10.88 10.51 -2.35
CA ARG A 55 -11.14 11.87 -1.85
C ARG A 55 -11.56 12.86 -2.95
N GLY A 56 -11.56 12.42 -4.21
CA GLY A 56 -11.86 13.30 -5.35
C GLY A 56 -10.79 14.37 -5.60
N GLU A 57 -9.55 14.12 -5.18
CA GLU A 57 -8.44 15.05 -5.39
C GLU A 57 -8.02 15.07 -6.87
N PRO A 58 -7.49 16.22 -7.38
CA PRO A 58 -7.05 16.33 -8.77
C PRO A 58 -5.98 15.28 -9.12
N PRO A 59 -6.14 14.56 -10.25
CA PRO A 59 -5.22 13.47 -10.62
C PRO A 59 -3.83 13.96 -11.07
N ASP A 60 -3.72 15.22 -11.46
CA ASP A 60 -2.50 15.87 -11.94
C ASP A 60 -1.62 16.44 -10.81
N THR A 61 -2.04 16.30 -9.55
CA THR A 61 -1.23 16.70 -8.40
C THR A 61 0.05 15.87 -8.33
N PRO A 62 1.25 16.47 -8.44
CA PRO A 62 2.51 15.73 -8.46
C PRO A 62 2.73 14.89 -7.20
N TYR A 63 3.37 13.74 -7.37
CA TYR A 63 3.86 12.95 -6.24
C TYR A 63 5.30 13.35 -5.91
N PRO A 64 5.69 13.32 -4.63
CA PRO A 64 7.06 13.64 -4.24
C PRO A 64 8.04 12.60 -4.78
N THR A 65 9.29 13.02 -4.98
CA THR A 65 10.43 12.14 -5.27
C THR A 65 11.39 12.14 -4.09
N PHE A 66 12.17 11.06 -3.92
CA PHE A 66 13.01 10.89 -2.74
C PHE A 66 14.41 10.41 -3.14
N ASP A 67 15.42 11.15 -2.75
CA ASP A 67 16.83 10.72 -2.85
C ASP A 67 17.19 9.81 -1.66
N GLU A 68 16.59 10.07 -0.49
CA GLU A 68 16.88 9.37 0.75
C GLU A 68 15.80 8.36 1.11
N VAL A 69 16.22 7.13 1.45
CA VAL A 69 15.32 6.04 1.82
C VAL A 69 14.46 6.37 3.04
N ASN A 70 14.99 7.10 4.01
CA ASN A 70 14.24 7.49 5.21
C ASN A 70 13.07 8.43 4.90
N SER A 71 13.26 9.34 3.92
CA SER A 71 12.18 10.22 3.46
C SER A 71 11.06 9.44 2.76
N LEU A 72 11.43 8.42 1.99
CA LEU A 72 10.46 7.50 1.36
C LEU A 72 9.68 6.71 2.41
N VAL A 73 10.34 6.20 3.45
CA VAL A 73 9.68 5.52 4.58
C VAL A 73 8.66 6.43 5.26
N LEU A 74 9.05 7.67 5.58
CA LEU A 74 8.17 8.63 6.25
C LEU A 74 6.94 8.95 5.39
N TRP A 75 7.13 9.11 4.10
CA TRP A 75 6.02 9.31 3.17
C TRP A 75 5.10 8.09 3.10
N GLY A 76 5.64 6.88 2.95
CA GLY A 76 4.84 5.65 2.96
C GLY A 76 4.03 5.47 4.25
N ARG A 77 4.66 5.77 5.40
CA ARG A 77 3.99 5.75 6.69
C ARG A 77 2.85 6.76 6.78
N SER A 78 3.00 7.97 6.21
CA SER A 78 1.99 9.03 6.32
C SER A 78 0.65 8.67 5.68
N TYR A 79 0.63 7.70 4.78
CA TYR A 79 -0.57 7.18 4.15
C TYR A 79 -1.59 6.64 5.18
N TYR A 80 -1.13 5.94 6.22
CA TYR A 80 -2.01 5.20 7.12
C TYR A 80 -2.89 6.06 8.04
N PRO A 81 -2.38 7.12 8.71
CA PRO A 81 -3.25 8.01 9.47
C PRO A 81 -4.25 8.75 8.57
N GLU A 82 -3.87 9.11 7.34
CA GLU A 82 -4.76 9.73 6.38
C GLU A 82 -5.86 8.77 5.91
N LEU A 83 -5.50 7.51 5.65
CA LEU A 83 -6.45 6.44 5.33
C LEU A 83 -7.42 6.19 6.49
N SER A 84 -6.92 6.10 7.73
CA SER A 84 -7.74 5.90 8.92
C SER A 84 -8.78 7.01 9.09
N ALA A 85 -8.37 8.27 8.88
CA ALA A 85 -9.28 9.40 8.89
C ALA A 85 -10.34 9.30 7.79
N HIS A 86 -9.97 8.86 6.59
CA HIS A 86 -10.89 8.64 5.48
C HIS A 86 -11.90 7.53 5.80
N PHE A 87 -11.45 6.38 6.31
CA PHE A 87 -12.33 5.26 6.67
C PHE A 87 -13.33 5.64 7.78
N ALA A 88 -12.92 6.45 8.75
CA ALA A 88 -13.79 6.90 9.83
C ALA A 88 -14.99 7.74 9.34
N ALA A 89 -14.90 8.31 8.15
CA ALA A 89 -15.95 9.11 7.52
C ALA A 89 -16.85 8.30 6.58
N LEU A 90 -16.55 7.02 6.32
CA LEU A 90 -17.26 6.19 5.34
C LEU A 90 -18.30 5.26 6.01
N THR A 91 -19.30 4.91 5.20
CA THR A 91 -20.33 3.90 5.52
C THR A 91 -20.33 2.77 4.50
N ASP A 92 -20.90 1.61 4.83
CA ASP A 92 -21.07 0.49 3.91
C ASP A 92 -21.86 0.87 2.65
N LYS A 93 -22.79 1.81 2.77
CA LYS A 93 -23.56 2.33 1.64
C LYS A 93 -22.69 3.12 0.67
N GLU A 94 -21.78 3.95 1.19
CA GLU A 94 -20.87 4.75 0.36
C GLU A 94 -19.85 3.88 -0.37
N ILE A 95 -19.25 2.91 0.31
CA ILE A 95 -18.26 2.03 -0.35
C ILE A 95 -18.88 1.10 -1.40
N SER A 96 -20.20 0.88 -1.37
CA SER A 96 -20.91 0.12 -2.40
C SER A 96 -21.20 0.93 -3.69
N GLN A 97 -20.97 2.25 -3.67
CA GLN A 97 -21.25 3.09 -4.82
C GLN A 97 -20.21 2.86 -5.94
N PRO A 98 -20.64 2.99 -7.22
CA PRO A 98 -19.71 2.91 -8.34
C PRO A 98 -18.73 4.08 -8.31
N MET A 99 -17.50 3.79 -8.72
CA MET A 99 -16.42 4.78 -8.81
C MET A 99 -15.83 4.82 -10.21
N LYS A 100 -15.57 6.03 -10.71
CA LYS A 100 -14.79 6.24 -11.92
C LYS A 100 -13.34 6.57 -11.51
N LEU A 101 -12.40 5.72 -11.92
CA LEU A 101 -10.98 5.96 -11.68
C LEU A 101 -10.40 6.97 -12.69
N PRO A 102 -9.55 7.92 -12.26
CA PRO A 102 -8.98 8.94 -13.14
C PRO A 102 -8.17 8.38 -14.31
N TRP A 103 -7.61 7.19 -14.15
CA TRP A 103 -6.80 6.50 -15.18
C TRP A 103 -7.58 5.48 -16.01
N GLY A 104 -8.91 5.49 -15.94
CA GLY A 104 -9.77 4.55 -16.68
C GLY A 104 -9.51 4.52 -18.18
N ASP A 105 -9.27 5.67 -18.80
CA ASP A 105 -8.99 5.78 -20.24
C ASP A 105 -7.62 5.16 -20.64
N ILE A 106 -6.65 5.11 -19.70
CA ILE A 106 -5.37 4.43 -19.91
C ILE A 106 -5.62 2.92 -19.92
N VAL A 107 -6.35 2.42 -18.92
CA VAL A 107 -6.69 1.00 -18.80
C VAL A 107 -7.53 0.53 -19.99
N GLU A 108 -8.47 1.35 -20.47
CA GLU A 108 -9.26 1.03 -21.67
C GLU A 108 -8.36 0.80 -22.89
N ARG A 109 -7.36 1.65 -23.09
CA ARG A 109 -6.40 1.50 -24.19
C ARG A 109 -5.53 0.26 -24.06
N GLU A 110 -5.10 -0.06 -22.86
CA GLU A 110 -4.27 -1.26 -22.57
C GLU A 110 -5.05 -2.57 -22.73
N LEU A 111 -6.30 -2.59 -22.26
CA LEU A 111 -7.16 -3.76 -22.36
C LEU A 111 -7.81 -3.93 -23.75
N GLY A 112 -7.82 -2.88 -24.58
CA GLY A 112 -8.52 -2.87 -25.86
C GLY A 112 -10.05 -2.90 -25.76
N ARG A 113 -10.60 -2.63 -24.55
CA ARG A 113 -12.03 -2.59 -24.27
C ARG A 113 -12.33 -1.68 -23.09
N LYS A 114 -13.55 -1.14 -23.06
CA LYS A 114 -14.01 -0.32 -21.94
C LYS A 114 -14.07 -1.15 -20.65
N PRO A 115 -13.45 -0.66 -19.55
CA PRO A 115 -13.57 -1.30 -18.26
C PRO A 115 -15.01 -1.34 -17.74
N GLU A 116 -15.38 -2.40 -17.07
CA GLU A 116 -16.64 -2.49 -16.33
C GLU A 116 -16.62 -1.53 -15.12
N ALA A 117 -17.84 -1.15 -14.68
CA ALA A 117 -17.96 -0.32 -13.48
C ALA A 117 -17.44 -1.08 -12.24
N VAL A 118 -16.72 -0.37 -11.38
CA VAL A 118 -16.22 -0.88 -10.12
C VAL A 118 -16.78 -0.06 -8.97
N SER A 119 -17.02 -0.71 -7.83
CA SER A 119 -17.39 -0.03 -6.59
C SER A 119 -16.16 0.53 -5.86
N ILE A 120 -16.36 1.49 -4.95
CA ILE A 120 -15.29 1.96 -4.06
C ILE A 120 -14.70 0.78 -3.27
N ALA A 121 -15.52 -0.15 -2.76
CA ALA A 121 -15.07 -1.32 -2.03
C ALA A 121 -14.14 -2.23 -2.87
N GLU A 122 -14.44 -2.43 -4.15
CA GLU A 122 -13.56 -3.20 -5.04
C GLU A 122 -12.24 -2.50 -5.31
N THR A 123 -12.23 -1.17 -5.43
CA THR A 123 -11.00 -0.40 -5.55
C THR A 123 -10.18 -0.43 -4.25
N MET A 124 -10.83 -0.43 -3.08
CA MET A 124 -10.16 -0.63 -1.80
C MET A 124 -9.53 -2.02 -1.70
N LEU A 125 -10.27 -3.08 -2.06
CA LEU A 125 -9.72 -4.43 -2.12
C LEU A 125 -8.52 -4.50 -3.07
N GLN A 126 -8.60 -3.87 -4.24
CA GLN A 126 -7.50 -3.81 -5.20
C GLN A 126 -6.21 -3.28 -4.55
N VAL A 127 -6.27 -2.24 -3.74
CA VAL A 127 -5.08 -1.68 -3.07
C VAL A 127 -4.43 -2.71 -2.15
N THR A 128 -5.21 -3.49 -1.39
CA THR A 128 -4.66 -4.52 -0.49
C THR A 128 -4.00 -5.66 -1.27
N LEU A 129 -4.63 -6.12 -2.36
CA LEU A 129 -4.10 -7.17 -3.23
C LEU A 129 -2.85 -6.72 -3.98
N HIS A 130 -2.86 -5.49 -4.51
CA HIS A 130 -1.73 -4.88 -5.20
C HIS A 130 -0.52 -4.70 -4.26
N SER A 131 -0.78 -4.23 -3.03
CA SER A 131 0.26 -4.10 -2.01
C SER A 131 0.85 -5.47 -1.66
N GLN A 132 0.04 -6.53 -1.54
CA GLN A 132 0.53 -7.88 -1.30
C GLN A 132 1.39 -8.39 -2.46
N TYR A 133 0.99 -8.14 -3.70
CA TYR A 133 1.77 -8.51 -4.90
C TYR A 133 3.15 -7.84 -4.89
N HIS A 134 3.21 -6.52 -4.64
CA HIS A 134 4.48 -5.80 -4.60
C HIS A 134 5.33 -6.13 -3.38
N ARG A 135 4.74 -6.41 -2.22
CA ARG A 135 5.50 -6.96 -1.07
C ARG A 135 6.18 -8.29 -1.40
N GLY A 136 5.53 -9.14 -2.19
CA GLY A 136 6.15 -10.36 -2.70
C GLY A 136 7.41 -10.06 -3.52
N GLN A 137 7.37 -9.07 -4.40
CA GLN A 137 8.53 -8.64 -5.20
C GLN A 137 9.63 -8.02 -4.31
N ILE A 138 9.26 -7.17 -3.34
CA ILE A 138 10.19 -6.58 -2.38
C ILE A 138 10.88 -7.68 -1.56
N ASN A 139 10.14 -8.63 -1.04
CA ASN A 139 10.67 -9.75 -0.27
C ASN A 139 11.61 -10.65 -1.12
N ALA A 140 11.28 -10.87 -2.38
CA ALA A 140 12.17 -11.60 -3.31
C ALA A 140 13.47 -10.83 -3.55
N ARG A 141 13.40 -9.49 -3.78
CA ARG A 141 14.58 -8.66 -3.94
C ARG A 141 15.41 -8.55 -2.67
N LEU A 142 14.77 -8.38 -1.50
CA LEU A 142 15.44 -8.36 -0.20
C LEU A 142 16.28 -9.63 0.00
N ARG A 143 15.71 -10.81 -0.29
CA ARG A 143 16.45 -12.07 -0.21
C ARG A 143 17.62 -12.12 -1.20
N ALA A 144 17.42 -11.61 -2.43
CA ALA A 144 18.46 -11.60 -3.46
C ALA A 144 19.68 -10.72 -3.10
N VAL A 145 19.49 -9.72 -2.25
CA VAL A 145 20.58 -8.87 -1.73
C VAL A 145 21.09 -9.28 -0.35
N GLY A 146 20.74 -10.49 0.11
CA GLY A 146 21.25 -11.07 1.37
C GLY A 146 20.47 -10.69 2.63
N GLY A 147 19.35 -9.97 2.50
CA GLY A 147 18.47 -9.69 3.63
C GLY A 147 17.49 -10.83 3.93
N GLU A 148 16.87 -10.79 5.10
CA GLU A 148 15.91 -11.80 5.55
C GLU A 148 14.48 -11.23 5.51
N PRO A 149 13.61 -11.68 4.56
CA PRO A 149 12.23 -11.22 4.49
C PRO A 149 11.41 -11.69 5.69
N PRO A 150 10.57 -10.80 6.27
CA PRO A 150 9.67 -11.18 7.35
C PRO A 150 8.50 -12.03 6.83
N ARG A 151 7.91 -12.83 7.71
CA ARG A 151 6.66 -13.54 7.44
C ARG A 151 5.49 -12.57 7.66
N VAL A 152 4.87 -12.14 6.56
CA VAL A 152 3.79 -11.13 6.58
C VAL A 152 2.47 -11.64 6.01
N ASP A 153 2.28 -12.95 6.02
CA ASP A 153 1.02 -13.57 5.60
C ASP A 153 -0.11 -13.18 6.55
N TYR A 154 -1.32 -13.05 6.01
CA TYR A 154 -2.50 -12.68 6.78
C TYR A 154 -2.75 -13.62 7.95
N LEU A 155 -2.68 -14.95 7.74
CA LEU A 155 -2.86 -15.93 8.82
C LEU A 155 -1.78 -15.83 9.90
N VAL A 156 -0.54 -15.52 9.53
CA VAL A 156 0.53 -15.28 10.52
C VAL A 156 0.17 -14.09 11.42
N TRP A 157 -0.30 -12.99 10.84
CA TRP A 157 -0.76 -11.83 11.59
C TRP A 157 -1.92 -12.16 12.54
N VAL A 158 -2.91 -12.96 12.07
CA VAL A 158 -4.03 -13.44 12.90
C VAL A 158 -3.53 -14.29 14.06
N TRP A 159 -2.65 -15.26 13.80
CA TRP A 159 -2.09 -16.13 14.84
C TRP A 159 -1.22 -15.39 15.87
N LEU A 160 -0.63 -14.28 15.48
CA LEU A 160 0.09 -13.39 16.39
C LEU A 160 -0.82 -12.47 17.22
N GLY A 161 -2.14 -12.61 17.10
CA GLY A 161 -3.13 -11.78 17.80
C GLY A 161 -3.40 -10.41 17.16
N ARG A 162 -3.15 -10.29 15.87
CA ARG A 162 -3.36 -9.04 15.09
C ARG A 162 -2.58 -7.85 15.64
N PRO A 163 -1.24 -7.94 15.75
CA PRO A 163 -0.44 -6.84 16.29
C PRO A 163 -0.59 -5.57 15.46
N THR A 164 -0.46 -4.43 16.13
CA THR A 164 -0.40 -3.13 15.46
C THR A 164 0.95 -2.95 14.75
N ALA A 165 0.98 -2.10 13.73
CA ALA A 165 2.21 -1.78 13.01
C ALA A 165 3.20 -1.04 13.93
N ASP A 166 4.44 -1.54 13.99
CA ASP A 166 5.52 -0.90 14.74
C ASP A 166 6.40 -0.05 13.82
N TRP A 167 5.97 1.18 13.60
CA TRP A 167 6.72 2.18 12.86
C TRP A 167 7.85 2.84 13.66
N ASN A 168 7.91 2.66 14.97
CA ASN A 168 8.97 3.27 15.78
C ASN A 168 10.29 2.52 15.64
N SER A 169 10.25 1.21 15.48
CA SER A 169 11.43 0.39 15.20
C SER A 169 11.96 0.55 13.76
N VAL A 170 11.26 1.30 12.90
CA VAL A 170 11.64 1.61 11.52
C VAL A 170 12.52 2.88 11.42
N ARG A 171 12.77 3.59 12.52
CA ARG A 171 13.46 4.90 12.55
C ARG A 171 14.98 4.84 12.79
N GLN A 172 15.58 3.64 12.91
CA GLN A 172 17.02 3.53 13.23
C GLN A 172 17.89 3.34 12.02
#